data_a4384381f107040ae4d8210ca6939303
#
_entry.id   a4384381f107040ae4d8210ca6939303
#
_cell.length_a   1.000
_cell.length_b   1.000
_cell.length_c   1.000
_cell.angle_alpha   90.00
_cell.angle_beta   90.00
_cell.angle_gamma   90.00
#
_symmetry.space_group_name_H-M   'P 1'
#
loop_
_entity.id
_entity.type
_entity.pdbx_description
1 polymer ?
#
loop_
_entity_poly.entity_id
_entity_poly.type
_entity_poly.pdbx_seq_one_letter_code
_entity_poly.pdbx_strand_id
1 'polypeptide(L)'
;MVRRGPSHPVEHETRQVDFEAAVEKAKEYIAAGDCMQIVIGQRVKKRYTENPLSLYRALRSLNPSPYMYYYDMGGFQIVGASPEILVRQELRSVDGKAEKVVTIRPIAGTKPRGATPELDARNEQDLLSDAKERAEHLMLIDLARNDIGRIAQT
;
A
#
# COMPACT_ATOMS: atom_id res chain seq x y z
N MET A 1 23.11 -9.33 -20.94
CA MET A 1 24.01 -9.06 -19.81
C MET A 1 23.66 -7.68 -19.25
N VAL A 2 23.05 -7.61 -18.06
CA VAL A 2 22.69 -6.32 -17.45
C VAL A 2 23.95 -5.70 -16.88
N ARG A 3 24.38 -4.56 -17.44
CA ARG A 3 25.48 -3.79 -16.85
C ARG A 3 25.00 -3.21 -15.51
N ARG A 4 25.57 -3.67 -14.42
CA ARG A 4 25.36 -3.03 -13.11
C ARG A 4 26.14 -1.70 -13.14
N GLY A 5 25.42 -0.59 -13.14
CA GLY A 5 26.00 0.73 -12.93
C GLY A 5 26.60 0.87 -11.52
N PRO A 6 27.34 1.96 -11.26
CA PRO A 6 27.93 2.19 -9.94
C PRO A 6 26.84 2.19 -8.86
N SER A 7 27.08 1.46 -7.77
CA SER A 7 26.19 1.49 -6.61
C SER A 7 26.44 2.78 -5.83
N HIS A 8 25.45 3.67 -5.81
CA HIS A 8 25.48 4.84 -4.95
C HIS A 8 24.94 4.49 -3.54
N PRO A 9 25.46 5.14 -2.49
CA PRO A 9 24.96 4.94 -1.14
C PRO A 9 23.49 5.33 -1.05
N VAL A 10 22.81 4.72 -0.10
CA VAL A 10 21.43 5.05 0.27
C VAL A 10 21.49 6.02 1.44
N GLU A 11 20.76 7.11 1.36
CA GLU A 11 20.64 8.12 2.40
C GLU A 11 19.24 8.03 3.03
N HIS A 12 19.21 7.94 4.35
CA HIS A 12 17.98 8.01 5.13
C HIS A 12 17.79 9.44 5.64
N GLU A 13 16.64 10.05 5.39
CA GLU A 13 16.38 11.43 5.81
C GLU A 13 16.18 11.55 7.32
N THR A 14 15.63 10.52 7.94
CA THR A 14 15.44 10.44 9.39
C THR A 14 16.45 9.45 9.99
N ARG A 15 17.14 9.83 11.05
CA ARG A 15 18.03 8.91 11.77
C ARG A 15 17.18 7.84 12.47
N GLN A 16 17.74 6.65 12.64
CA GLN A 16 17.04 5.53 13.28
C GLN A 16 16.50 5.92 14.67
N VAL A 17 17.31 6.57 15.50
CA VAL A 17 16.92 6.97 16.85
C VAL A 17 15.73 7.95 16.86
N ASP A 18 15.68 8.86 15.89
CA ASP A 18 14.57 9.83 15.78
C ASP A 18 13.29 9.14 15.30
N PHE A 19 13.44 8.15 14.39
CA PHE A 19 12.31 7.34 13.93
C PHE A 19 11.74 6.48 15.05
N GLU A 20 12.59 5.80 15.82
CA GLU A 20 12.18 5.00 16.97
C GLU A 20 11.48 5.86 18.05
N ALA A 21 12.00 7.05 18.33
CA ALA A 21 11.36 7.99 19.25
C ALA A 21 9.97 8.43 18.75
N ALA A 22 9.83 8.66 17.43
CA ALA A 22 8.53 8.99 16.83
C ALA A 22 7.53 7.82 16.93
N VAL A 23 8.00 6.56 16.80
CA VAL A 23 7.17 5.36 17.01
C VAL A 23 6.67 5.29 18.46
N GLU A 24 7.55 5.50 19.45
CA GLU A 24 7.12 5.48 20.86
C GLU A 24 6.10 6.60 21.15
N LYS A 25 6.31 7.79 20.59
CA LYS A 25 5.34 8.89 20.71
C LYS A 25 3.99 8.58 20.05
N ALA A 26 4.00 7.91 18.90
CA ALA A 26 2.78 7.46 18.24
C ALA A 26 2.00 6.45 19.08
N LYS A 27 2.69 5.54 19.78
CA LYS A 27 2.07 4.59 20.72
C LYS A 27 1.38 5.30 21.89
N GLU A 28 1.97 6.39 22.40
CA GLU A 28 1.33 7.21 23.44
C GLU A 28 0.00 7.81 22.97
N TYR A 29 -0.07 8.36 21.75
CA TYR A 29 -1.31 8.89 21.17
C TYR A 29 -2.38 7.80 20.99
N ILE A 30 -1.98 6.60 20.53
CA ILE A 30 -2.89 5.48 20.41
C ILE A 30 -3.42 5.04 21.79
N ALA A 31 -2.54 4.94 22.79
CA ALA A 31 -2.93 4.58 24.15
C ALA A 31 -3.83 5.63 24.82
N ALA A 32 -3.67 6.91 24.47
CA ALA A 32 -4.52 8.00 24.94
C ALA A 32 -5.90 8.04 24.25
N GLY A 33 -6.07 7.30 23.15
CA GLY A 33 -7.32 7.28 22.37
C GLY A 33 -7.43 8.42 21.35
N ASP A 34 -6.34 9.14 21.09
CA ASP A 34 -6.30 10.24 20.11
C ASP A 34 -6.45 9.74 18.67
N CYS A 35 -6.00 8.51 18.41
CA CYS A 35 -6.10 7.85 17.09
C CYS A 35 -6.01 6.34 17.25
N MET A 36 -6.47 5.61 16.22
CA MET A 36 -6.39 4.13 16.18
C MET A 36 -5.14 3.62 15.48
N GLN A 37 -4.63 4.38 14.53
CA GLN A 37 -3.47 4.02 13.71
C GLN A 37 -2.71 5.27 13.30
N ILE A 38 -1.38 5.20 13.30
CA ILE A 38 -0.49 6.23 12.77
C ILE A 38 0.51 5.59 11.83
N VAL A 39 0.67 6.15 10.65
CA VAL A 39 1.71 5.76 9.69
C VAL A 39 2.86 6.76 9.77
N ILE A 40 4.02 6.29 10.22
CA ILE A 40 5.24 7.10 10.29
C ILE A 40 6.06 6.79 9.05
N GLY A 41 6.24 7.81 8.20
CA GLY A 41 7.00 7.68 6.97
C GLY A 41 8.49 7.94 7.15
N GLN A 42 9.31 7.29 6.33
CA GLN A 42 10.72 7.59 6.17
C GLN A 42 11.05 7.78 4.71
N ARG A 43 11.73 8.89 4.38
CA ARG A 43 12.23 9.12 3.04
C ARG A 43 13.62 8.53 2.89
N VAL A 44 13.77 7.72 1.84
CA VAL A 44 15.04 7.15 1.43
C VAL A 44 15.47 7.80 0.12
N LYS A 45 16.69 8.28 0.04
CA LYS A 45 17.25 8.92 -1.14
C LYS A 45 18.37 8.08 -1.73
N LYS A 46 18.39 7.99 -3.03
CA LYS A 46 19.48 7.35 -3.77
C LYS A 46 19.71 8.09 -5.08
N ARG A 47 20.96 8.40 -5.37
CA ARG A 47 21.31 9.00 -6.66
C ARG A 47 20.95 8.04 -7.79
N TYR A 48 20.21 8.54 -8.76
CA TYR A 48 19.82 7.84 -9.98
C TYR A 48 20.20 8.69 -11.19
N THR A 49 20.93 8.12 -12.12
CA THR A 49 21.51 8.85 -13.28
C THR A 49 20.94 8.36 -14.61
N GLU A 50 20.17 7.30 -14.59
CA GLU A 50 19.56 6.72 -15.77
C GLU A 50 18.23 7.39 -16.11
N ASN A 51 17.72 7.10 -17.30
CA ASN A 51 16.40 7.59 -17.69
C ASN A 51 15.30 7.05 -16.73
N PRO A 52 14.45 7.90 -16.17
CA PRO A 52 13.38 7.49 -15.25
C PRO A 52 12.42 6.41 -15.81
N LEU A 53 12.20 6.41 -17.13
CA LEU A 53 11.40 5.37 -17.78
C LEU A 53 12.07 3.99 -17.70
N SER A 54 13.41 3.94 -17.62
CA SER A 54 14.14 2.69 -17.39
C SER A 54 13.86 2.12 -16.01
N LEU A 55 13.68 2.96 -14.99
CA LEU A 55 13.25 2.55 -13.66
C LEU A 55 11.84 1.95 -13.68
N TYR A 56 10.89 2.61 -14.38
CA TYR A 56 9.54 2.07 -14.57
C TYR A 56 9.56 0.69 -15.24
N ARG A 57 10.34 0.52 -16.30
CA ARG A 57 10.45 -0.75 -17.03
C ARG A 57 11.07 -1.86 -16.18
N ALA A 58 12.07 -1.52 -15.37
CA ALA A 58 12.68 -2.47 -14.43
C ALA A 58 11.67 -2.87 -13.34
N LEU A 59 10.97 -1.91 -12.76
CA LEU A 59 9.94 -2.14 -11.75
C LEU A 59 8.82 -3.05 -12.29
N ARG A 60 8.38 -2.81 -13.52
CA ARG A 60 7.37 -3.63 -14.21
C ARG A 60 7.80 -5.09 -14.39
N SER A 61 9.09 -5.33 -14.58
CA SER A 61 9.63 -6.69 -14.76
C SER A 61 9.86 -7.40 -13.42
N LEU A 62 10.27 -6.65 -12.39
CA LEU A 62 10.61 -7.21 -11.08
C LEU A 62 9.40 -7.40 -10.17
N ASN A 63 8.47 -6.47 -10.22
CA ASN A 63 7.30 -6.43 -9.36
C ASN A 63 6.07 -5.96 -10.17
N PRO A 64 5.55 -6.80 -11.09
CA PRO A 64 4.39 -6.45 -11.87
C PRO A 64 3.18 -6.26 -10.95
N SER A 65 2.45 -5.18 -11.17
CA SER A 65 1.32 -4.78 -10.36
C SER A 65 0.15 -4.38 -11.25
N PRO A 66 -1.12 -4.57 -10.82
CA PRO A 66 -2.29 -4.17 -11.62
C PRO A 66 -2.34 -2.66 -11.91
N TYR A 67 -1.79 -1.85 -11.02
CA TYR A 67 -1.84 -0.39 -11.10
C TYR A 67 -0.43 0.18 -11.13
N MET A 68 0.21 0.09 -12.28
CA MET A 68 1.51 0.71 -12.52
C MET A 68 1.33 2.08 -13.15
N TYR A 69 2.14 3.03 -12.76
CA TYR A 69 2.07 4.39 -13.28
C TYR A 69 3.45 5.02 -13.46
N TYR A 70 3.49 5.92 -14.43
CA TYR A 70 4.60 6.80 -14.71
C TYR A 70 4.02 8.18 -15.02
N TYR A 71 4.24 9.15 -14.16
CA TYR A 71 3.84 10.53 -14.36
C TYR A 71 5.05 11.39 -14.64
N ASP A 72 5.04 12.12 -15.74
CA ASP A 72 6.01 13.17 -16.03
C ASP A 72 5.41 14.52 -15.70
N MET A 73 6.00 15.19 -14.69
CA MET A 73 5.53 16.50 -14.21
C MET A 73 6.40 17.64 -14.73
N GLY A 74 7.22 17.40 -15.77
CA GLY A 74 8.10 18.38 -16.40
C GLY A 74 9.41 18.62 -15.67
N GLY A 75 9.44 18.68 -14.35
CA GLY A 75 10.68 18.88 -13.56
C GLY A 75 11.08 17.63 -12.75
N PHE A 76 10.17 16.70 -12.56
CA PHE A 76 10.39 15.44 -11.87
C PHE A 76 9.40 14.38 -12.37
N GLN A 77 9.69 13.11 -12.10
CA GLN A 77 8.82 12.00 -12.47
C GLN A 77 8.39 11.22 -11.23
N ILE A 78 7.17 10.68 -11.28
CA ILE A 78 6.66 9.76 -10.26
C ILE A 78 6.48 8.40 -10.92
N VAL A 79 7.13 7.39 -10.32
CA VAL A 79 7.08 6.00 -10.80
C VAL A 79 6.57 5.13 -9.66
N GLY A 80 5.57 4.30 -9.94
CA GLY A 80 5.04 3.42 -8.91
C GLY A 80 4.39 2.15 -9.46
N ALA A 81 4.23 1.21 -8.54
CA ALA A 81 3.51 -0.04 -8.75
C ALA A 81 2.62 -0.27 -7.52
N SER A 82 1.31 -0.19 -7.69
CA SER A 82 0.35 -0.42 -6.60
C SER A 82 -0.42 -1.71 -6.82
N PRO A 83 -0.49 -2.60 -5.83
CA PRO A 83 -1.30 -3.82 -5.92
C PRO A 83 -2.79 -3.55 -5.70
N GLU A 84 -3.14 -2.40 -5.15
CA GLU A 84 -4.45 -2.10 -4.59
C GLU A 84 -4.99 -0.76 -5.10
N ILE A 85 -6.32 -0.68 -5.22
CA ILE A 85 -7.04 0.57 -5.47
C ILE A 85 -7.27 1.31 -4.15
N LEU A 86 -7.12 2.62 -4.15
CA LEU A 86 -7.62 3.47 -3.06
C LEU A 86 -9.14 3.53 -3.15
N VAL A 87 -9.67 3.95 -4.30
CA VAL A 87 -11.09 4.03 -4.59
C VAL A 87 -11.31 3.83 -6.09
N ARG A 88 -12.39 3.14 -6.45
CA ARG A 88 -12.82 2.99 -7.84
C ARG A 88 -14.25 3.47 -7.99
N GLN A 89 -14.51 4.28 -9.01
CA GLN A 89 -15.85 4.62 -9.46
C GLN A 89 -16.08 4.04 -10.86
N GLU A 90 -17.18 3.34 -11.03
CA GLU A 90 -17.57 2.77 -12.32
C GLU A 90 -19.08 2.84 -12.53
N LEU A 91 -19.50 2.81 -13.79
CA LEU A 91 -20.91 2.66 -14.13
C LEU A 91 -21.24 1.17 -14.16
N ARG A 92 -22.22 0.76 -13.37
CA ARG A 92 -22.75 -0.61 -13.36
C ARG A 92 -24.25 -0.59 -13.64
N SER A 93 -24.77 -1.67 -14.20
CA SER A 93 -26.19 -1.90 -14.26
C SER A 93 -26.66 -2.50 -12.92
N VAL A 94 -27.45 -1.72 -12.20
CA VAL A 94 -28.11 -2.14 -10.95
C VAL A 94 -29.61 -2.12 -11.24
N ASP A 95 -30.28 -3.26 -11.14
CA ASP A 95 -31.71 -3.43 -11.45
C ASP A 95 -32.13 -2.84 -12.82
N GLY A 96 -31.26 -2.99 -13.83
CA GLY A 96 -31.50 -2.52 -15.19
C GLY A 96 -31.24 -1.01 -15.40
N LYS A 97 -30.80 -0.28 -14.38
CA LYS A 97 -30.44 1.14 -14.46
C LYS A 97 -28.93 1.31 -14.40
N ALA A 98 -28.41 2.29 -15.15
CA ALA A 98 -26.98 2.65 -15.08
C ALA A 98 -26.75 3.51 -13.83
N GLU A 99 -26.00 2.96 -12.88
CA GLU A 99 -25.66 3.66 -11.63
C GLU A 99 -24.13 3.82 -11.47
N LYS A 100 -23.73 4.89 -10.82
CA LYS A 100 -22.33 5.10 -10.41
C LYS A 100 -22.07 4.34 -9.12
N VAL A 101 -21.23 3.30 -9.20
CA VAL A 101 -20.84 2.50 -8.05
C VAL A 101 -19.46 2.87 -7.61
N VAL A 102 -19.29 3.15 -6.32
CA VAL A 102 -17.99 3.41 -5.69
C VAL A 102 -17.57 2.17 -4.92
N THR A 103 -16.34 1.74 -5.12
CA THR A 103 -15.76 0.56 -4.46
C THR A 103 -14.48 0.95 -3.73
N ILE A 104 -14.39 0.60 -2.45
CA ILE A 104 -13.15 0.59 -1.66
C ILE A 104 -12.89 -0.87 -1.27
N ARG A 105 -11.63 -1.28 -1.29
CA ARG A 105 -11.20 -2.62 -0.89
C ARG A 105 -10.12 -2.51 0.18
N PRO A 106 -10.48 -2.40 1.45
CA PRO A 106 -9.49 -2.44 2.51
C PRO A 106 -8.81 -3.81 2.56
N ILE A 107 -7.49 -3.82 2.61
CA ILE A 107 -6.67 -5.02 2.70
C ILE A 107 -5.77 -4.85 3.92
N ALA A 108 -5.75 -5.86 4.79
CA ALA A 108 -4.85 -5.95 5.93
C ALA A 108 -4.36 -7.37 6.11
N GLY A 109 -3.16 -7.49 6.63
CA GLY A 109 -2.51 -8.77 6.84
C GLY A 109 -1.88 -9.37 5.58
N THR A 110 -0.74 -10.02 5.75
CA THR A 110 -0.04 -10.67 4.65
C THR A 110 0.69 -11.91 5.14
N LYS A 111 0.53 -13.00 4.43
CA LYS A 111 1.34 -14.22 4.58
C LYS A 111 2.03 -14.54 3.25
N PRO A 112 3.23 -15.12 3.27
CA PRO A 112 3.87 -15.57 2.04
C PRO A 112 3.05 -16.67 1.38
N ARG A 113 3.11 -16.73 0.04
CA ARG A 113 2.51 -17.86 -0.70
C ARG A 113 3.24 -19.15 -0.33
N GLY A 114 2.48 -20.21 -0.12
CA GLY A 114 3.04 -21.53 0.14
C GLY A 114 3.77 -22.10 -1.08
N ALA A 115 4.87 -22.81 -0.85
CA ALA A 115 5.60 -23.52 -1.90
C ALA A 115 4.80 -24.72 -2.46
N THR A 116 3.81 -25.22 -1.72
CA THR A 116 2.87 -26.24 -2.15
C THR A 116 1.43 -25.80 -1.85
N PRO A 117 0.41 -26.36 -2.52
CA PRO A 117 -0.99 -26.05 -2.25
C PRO A 117 -1.39 -26.22 -0.78
N GLU A 118 -0.85 -27.24 -0.11
CA GLU A 118 -1.15 -27.56 1.29
C GLU A 118 -0.57 -26.48 2.23
N LEU A 119 0.67 -26.03 1.95
CA LEU A 119 1.29 -24.94 2.71
C LEU A 119 0.57 -23.61 2.47
N ASP A 120 0.12 -23.37 1.24
CA ASP A 120 -0.63 -22.17 0.89
C ASP A 120 -1.97 -22.12 1.64
N ALA A 121 -2.71 -23.23 1.66
CA ALA A 121 -3.95 -23.36 2.42
C ALA A 121 -3.75 -23.18 3.93
N ARG A 122 -2.64 -23.68 4.47
CA ARG A 122 -2.27 -23.46 5.89
C ARG A 122 -2.00 -21.98 6.16
N ASN A 123 -1.21 -21.31 5.31
CA ASN A 123 -0.92 -19.89 5.46
C ASN A 123 -2.19 -19.02 5.37
N GLU A 124 -3.14 -19.42 4.51
CA GLU A 124 -4.45 -18.77 4.44
C GLU A 124 -5.25 -18.95 5.74
N GLN A 125 -5.32 -20.16 6.28
CA GLN A 125 -6.00 -20.44 7.55
C GLN A 125 -5.35 -19.68 8.71
N ASP A 126 -4.02 -19.66 8.79
CA ASP A 126 -3.28 -18.92 9.80
C ASP A 126 -3.58 -17.42 9.73
N LEU A 127 -3.66 -16.84 8.51
CA LEU A 127 -4.01 -15.44 8.32
C LEU A 127 -5.45 -15.15 8.76
N LEU A 128 -6.40 -15.97 8.36
CA LEU A 128 -7.82 -15.80 8.68
C LEU A 128 -8.15 -16.03 10.16
N SER A 129 -7.33 -16.80 10.88
CA SER A 129 -7.49 -17.08 12.31
C SER A 129 -6.74 -16.10 13.22
N ASP A 130 -5.80 -15.32 12.69
CA ASP A 130 -5.02 -14.36 13.45
C ASP A 130 -5.90 -13.22 13.99
N ALA A 131 -6.04 -13.13 15.31
CA ALA A 131 -6.92 -12.15 15.95
C ALA A 131 -6.47 -10.70 15.70
N LYS A 132 -5.15 -10.45 15.63
CA LYS A 132 -4.59 -9.12 15.37
C LYS A 132 -4.89 -8.68 13.93
N GLU A 133 -4.61 -9.55 12.95
CA GLU A 133 -4.84 -9.26 11.53
C GLU A 133 -6.33 -9.05 11.25
N ARG A 134 -7.20 -9.81 11.88
CA ARG A 134 -8.66 -9.64 11.80
C ARG A 134 -9.12 -8.32 12.41
N ALA A 135 -8.57 -7.92 13.56
CA ALA A 135 -8.94 -6.65 14.21
C ALA A 135 -8.52 -5.45 13.33
N GLU A 136 -7.33 -5.49 12.74
CA GLU A 136 -6.86 -4.48 11.79
C GLU A 136 -7.77 -4.41 10.56
N HIS A 137 -8.11 -5.55 9.98
CA HIS A 137 -9.00 -5.60 8.82
C HIS A 137 -10.40 -5.03 9.11
N LEU A 138 -11.00 -5.36 10.25
CA LEU A 138 -12.29 -4.82 10.66
C LEU A 138 -12.23 -3.30 10.87
N MET A 139 -11.14 -2.80 11.47
CA MET A 139 -10.92 -1.35 11.63
C MET A 139 -10.89 -0.64 10.27
N LEU A 140 -10.18 -1.20 9.29
CA LEU A 140 -10.09 -0.62 7.95
C LEU A 140 -11.43 -0.71 7.18
N ILE A 141 -12.22 -1.77 7.37
CA ILE A 141 -13.57 -1.88 6.82
C ILE A 141 -14.47 -0.79 7.39
N ASP A 142 -14.43 -0.58 8.70
CA ASP A 142 -15.25 0.43 9.36
C ASP A 142 -14.90 1.84 8.90
N LEU A 143 -13.60 2.14 8.77
CA LEU A 143 -13.11 3.39 8.19
C LEU A 143 -13.63 3.59 6.76
N ALA A 144 -13.50 2.57 5.90
CA ALA A 144 -13.97 2.61 4.53
C ALA A 144 -15.48 2.82 4.42
N ARG A 145 -16.27 2.18 5.28
CA ARG A 145 -17.73 2.41 5.37
C ARG A 145 -18.07 3.85 5.74
N ASN A 146 -17.37 4.41 6.72
CA ASN A 146 -17.58 5.79 7.13
C ASN A 146 -17.24 6.78 5.99
N ASP A 147 -16.15 6.55 5.27
CA ASP A 147 -15.74 7.40 4.16
C ASP A 147 -16.73 7.34 2.99
N ILE A 148 -17.17 6.14 2.60
CA ILE A 148 -18.19 5.96 1.55
C ILE A 148 -19.52 6.58 1.97
N GLY A 149 -19.97 6.39 3.20
CA GLY A 149 -21.25 6.89 3.71
C GLY A 149 -21.39 8.43 3.63
N ARG A 150 -20.27 9.17 3.47
CA ARG A 150 -20.29 10.63 3.28
C ARG A 150 -20.61 11.05 1.85
N ILE A 151 -20.43 10.18 0.88
CA ILE A 151 -20.44 10.52 -0.56
C ILE A 151 -21.37 9.62 -1.39
N ALA A 152 -21.82 8.50 -0.85
CA ALA A 152 -22.63 7.52 -1.54
C ALA A 152 -23.73 6.97 -0.61
N GLN A 153 -24.80 6.47 -1.22
CA GLN A 153 -25.81 5.64 -0.53
C GLN A 153 -25.24 4.23 -0.42
N THR A 154 -25.31 3.62 0.76
CA THR A 154 -24.81 2.27 1.05
C THR A 154 -25.96 1.28 1.10
#